data_0c3b4185ac3f648f84266694c5f54124
#
_entry.id   0c3b4185ac3f648f84266694c5f54124
#
_cell.length_a   1.000
_cell.length_b   1.000
_cell.length_c   1.000
_cell.angle_alpha   90.00
_cell.angle_beta   90.00
_cell.angle_gamma   90.00
#
_symmetry.space_group_name_H-M   'P 1'
#
loop_
_entity.id
_entity.type
_entity.pdbx_description
1 polymer ?
#
loop_
_entity_poly.entity_id
_entity_poly.type
_entity_poly.pdbx_seq_one_letter_code
_entity_poly.pdbx_strand_id
1 'polypeptide(L)'
;MHSHRPIPGNFRAIKFASFLLVAAIAAGCGGAIESEMKAPVSVATAAPIAKSLTVPSNTTPPPPPPAVSLPTTPPVAVLPSSPVVPTTSVPVTINNGKLKIFILAGQSNMVGFGKTDRGGDPDRATIQCPLRADGTRGYPSNILGGMGSLRAMVNANPSKYSYLVDPAKTISYKVDADYYGCVKADTKTYSGWAKRDNVYVVSLDVQPLNSDTVTRSGKLTVGFGSGTNRDLEIGEGYIGPEFGFGHAVGSGLEDKVLLIKTSWGGKSLAVDFRPPSSVGLGVGFPSTTSAETPDVTGAYYIEMVRKVKLVLSDIKKYYPDYDGNGYEVIGLGWHQGWNDRVNYKLGYVAQYETNMVNLIQDLRKDLNLPNLLVTIGNAGLADADKDINGLNLINAQGNVSDPIKYPKFAGNVTTVDTRPFHYPNTSPEIGFIHHWNYSGESYFKVGESMGVAMLKLMRS
;
A
#
# COMPACT_ATOMS: atom_id res chain seq x y z
N MET A 1 49.34 -4.00 -61.05
CA MET A 1 49.86 -2.64 -61.40
C MET A 1 48.94 -1.61 -60.77
N HIS A 2 49.56 -0.67 -60.12
CA HIS A 2 49.08 0.49 -59.38
C HIS A 2 48.69 0.29 -57.95
N SER A 3 49.67 0.53 -57.17
CA SER A 3 49.83 0.94 -55.77
C SER A 3 49.12 2.28 -55.47
N HIS A 4 48.48 2.38 -54.31
CA HIS A 4 48.44 3.65 -53.60
C HIS A 4 48.53 3.40 -52.09
N ARG A 5 49.48 4.09 -51.48
CA ARG A 5 49.85 4.09 -50.05
C ARG A 5 48.86 4.91 -49.23
N PRO A 6 48.74 4.67 -47.91
CA PRO A 6 47.91 5.46 -47.04
C PRO A 6 48.63 6.70 -46.46
N ILE A 7 47.86 7.76 -46.25
CA ILE A 7 48.28 8.99 -45.58
C ILE A 7 47.93 8.89 -44.07
N PRO A 8 48.81 9.29 -43.15
CA PRO A 8 48.56 9.24 -41.73
C PRO A 8 47.82 10.51 -41.26
N GLY A 9 46.65 10.31 -40.68
CA GLY A 9 45.87 11.37 -39.99
C GLY A 9 46.00 11.26 -38.47
N ASN A 10 46.65 12.25 -37.88
CA ASN A 10 46.70 12.46 -36.42
C ASN A 10 45.32 12.71 -35.85
N PHE A 11 44.84 11.82 -35.01
CA PHE A 11 43.73 12.10 -34.11
C PHE A 11 44.23 12.31 -32.68
N ARG A 12 44.16 13.56 -32.25
CA ARG A 12 44.32 13.96 -30.83
C ARG A 12 43.25 13.30 -29.98
N ALA A 13 43.68 12.57 -28.96
CA ALA A 13 42.85 12.03 -27.93
C ALA A 13 42.24 13.18 -27.10
N ILE A 14 40.94 13.41 -27.24
CA ILE A 14 40.15 14.21 -26.30
C ILE A 14 39.72 13.28 -25.17
N LYS A 15 40.31 13.46 -24.00
CA LYS A 15 39.88 12.84 -22.76
C LYS A 15 38.52 13.45 -22.37
N PHE A 16 37.44 12.73 -22.59
CA PHE A 16 36.17 12.98 -21.94
C PHE A 16 36.28 12.45 -20.49
N ALA A 17 36.32 13.36 -19.55
CA ALA A 17 36.07 13.06 -18.16
C ALA A 17 34.59 12.68 -18.01
N SER A 18 34.32 11.40 -17.86
CA SER A 18 33.00 10.93 -17.47
C SER A 18 32.76 11.31 -16.01
N PHE A 19 31.99 12.38 -15.80
CA PHE A 19 31.34 12.63 -14.53
C PHE A 19 30.30 11.55 -14.34
N LEU A 20 30.56 10.61 -13.44
CA LEU A 20 29.55 9.74 -12.88
C LEU A 20 28.62 10.61 -12.01
N LEU A 21 27.51 11.04 -12.59
CA LEU A 21 26.37 11.51 -11.83
C LEU A 21 25.57 10.27 -11.42
N VAL A 22 25.92 9.69 -10.28
CA VAL A 22 25.07 8.71 -9.59
C VAL A 22 23.88 9.51 -9.09
N ALA A 23 22.80 9.52 -9.86
CA ALA A 23 21.52 10.00 -9.39
C ALA A 23 20.99 9.02 -8.35
N ALA A 24 21.12 9.38 -7.07
CA ALA A 24 20.42 8.76 -5.97
C ALA A 24 18.92 9.06 -6.11
N ILE A 25 18.21 8.27 -6.90
CA ILE A 25 16.73 8.23 -6.92
C ILE A 25 16.29 7.08 -5.99
N ALA A 26 16.49 7.29 -4.69
CA ALA A 26 15.95 6.40 -3.67
C ALA A 26 15.61 7.20 -2.39
N ALA A 27 14.97 8.37 -2.54
CA ALA A 27 14.51 9.16 -1.39
C ALA A 27 13.26 9.97 -1.79
N GLY A 28 12.22 9.28 -2.20
CA GLY A 28 10.90 9.85 -2.44
C GLY A 28 9.82 9.31 -1.50
N CYS A 29 10.19 8.66 -0.42
CA CYS A 29 9.25 8.17 0.59
C CYS A 29 9.76 8.52 1.98
N GLY A 30 9.37 9.64 2.53
CA GLY A 30 9.63 9.91 3.94
C GLY A 30 10.22 11.29 4.21
N GLY A 31 9.48 12.33 3.91
CA GLY A 31 9.60 13.56 4.66
C GLY A 31 9.03 13.35 6.06
N ALA A 32 9.67 12.52 6.87
CA ALA A 32 9.49 12.57 8.30
C ALA A 32 10.20 13.86 8.75
N ILE A 33 9.44 14.80 9.25
CA ILE A 33 9.98 15.92 10.02
C ILE A 33 10.49 15.30 11.31
N GLU A 34 11.76 14.95 11.34
CA GLU A 34 12.49 14.83 12.58
C GLU A 34 12.60 16.25 13.14
N SER A 35 11.78 16.53 14.14
CA SER A 35 12.02 17.67 15.01
C SER A 35 13.32 17.40 15.76
N GLU A 36 14.38 18.11 15.41
CA GLU A 36 15.60 18.20 16.20
C GLU A 36 15.23 18.54 17.65
N MET A 37 15.35 17.57 18.53
CA MET A 37 15.45 17.85 19.95
C MET A 37 16.87 18.39 20.20
N LYS A 38 17.00 19.72 20.24
CA LYS A 38 18.18 20.38 20.74
C LYS A 38 18.43 19.94 22.17
N ALA A 39 19.65 19.49 22.43
CA ALA A 39 20.16 19.19 23.74
C ALA A 39 19.98 20.38 24.69
N PRO A 40 19.74 20.14 25.99
CA PRO A 40 19.55 21.22 26.94
C PRO A 40 20.85 21.99 27.17
N VAL A 41 20.76 23.29 26.98
CA VAL A 41 21.83 24.24 27.34
C VAL A 41 21.95 24.24 28.87
N SER A 42 23.14 23.96 29.35
CA SER A 42 23.55 24.08 30.73
C SER A 42 23.32 25.52 31.23
N VAL A 43 22.38 25.69 32.17
CA VAL A 43 22.18 26.96 32.87
C VAL A 43 23.02 26.95 34.16
N ALA A 44 23.91 27.91 34.24
CA ALA A 44 24.73 28.16 35.42
C ALA A 44 23.86 28.54 36.63
N THR A 45 24.21 27.95 37.76
CA THR A 45 23.66 28.20 39.10
C THR A 45 23.91 29.63 39.56
N ALA A 46 22.86 30.37 39.89
CA ALA A 46 22.90 31.56 40.74
C ALA A 46 22.15 31.28 42.05
N ALA A 47 22.79 31.62 43.16
CA ALA A 47 22.35 31.35 44.52
C ALA A 47 21.14 32.21 44.97
N PRO A 48 20.45 31.82 46.07
CA PRO A 48 19.14 32.33 46.39
C PRO A 48 19.16 33.60 47.23
N ILE A 49 18.27 34.56 46.97
CA ILE A 49 17.93 35.62 47.88
C ILE A 49 16.53 35.30 48.46
N ALA A 50 16.51 34.94 49.71
CA ALA A 50 15.31 34.78 50.51
C ALA A 50 14.68 36.13 50.82
N LYS A 51 13.41 36.34 50.45
CA LYS A 51 12.52 37.29 51.14
C LYS A 51 11.23 36.57 51.49
N SER A 52 11.11 36.39 52.79
CA SER A 52 9.88 35.96 53.48
C SER A 52 8.75 37.01 53.28
N LEU A 53 7.62 36.57 52.75
CA LEU A 53 6.37 37.27 52.88
C LEU A 53 5.34 36.28 53.44
N THR A 54 4.98 36.51 54.69
CA THR A 54 3.88 35.88 55.41
C THR A 54 2.57 36.37 54.86
N VAL A 55 1.72 35.44 54.38
CA VAL A 55 0.31 35.69 54.04
C VAL A 55 -0.57 34.92 55.02
N PRO A 56 -1.58 35.55 55.65
CA PRO A 56 -2.45 34.90 56.62
C PRO A 56 -3.39 33.90 55.97
N SER A 57 -3.47 32.72 56.55
CA SER A 57 -4.43 31.69 56.24
C SER A 57 -5.81 32.07 56.73
N ASN A 58 -6.79 32.23 55.84
CA ASN A 58 -8.20 31.96 56.08
C ASN A 58 -8.96 32.09 54.78
N THR A 59 -9.11 31.01 54.04
CA THR A 59 -10.21 30.80 53.10
C THR A 59 -10.52 29.32 53.05
N THR A 60 -11.74 28.98 53.46
CA THR A 60 -12.38 27.67 53.26
C THR A 60 -12.37 27.29 51.77
N PRO A 61 -12.03 26.05 51.42
CA PRO A 61 -12.08 25.64 50.02
C PRO A 61 -13.53 25.65 49.51
N PRO A 62 -13.75 26.06 48.26
CA PRO A 62 -15.07 25.99 47.64
C PRO A 62 -15.52 24.53 47.50
N PRO A 63 -16.84 24.25 47.50
CA PRO A 63 -17.35 22.90 47.30
C PRO A 63 -16.96 22.36 45.89
N PRO A 64 -16.76 21.06 45.76
CA PRO A 64 -16.45 20.46 44.45
C PRO A 64 -17.60 20.69 43.47
N PRO A 65 -17.31 20.93 42.20
CA PRO A 65 -18.33 21.06 41.16
C PRO A 65 -19.13 19.74 41.04
N PRO A 66 -20.44 19.83 40.71
CA PRO A 66 -21.26 18.64 40.54
C PRO A 66 -20.66 17.72 39.48
N ALA A 67 -20.69 16.42 39.76
CA ALA A 67 -20.21 15.39 38.85
C ALA A 67 -20.94 15.50 37.50
N VAL A 68 -20.21 15.89 36.47
CA VAL A 68 -20.70 15.82 35.10
C VAL A 68 -20.73 14.33 34.74
N SER A 69 -21.94 13.79 34.59
CA SER A 69 -22.13 12.46 34.04
C SER A 69 -21.51 12.43 32.63
N LEU A 70 -20.44 11.63 32.45
CA LEU A 70 -19.90 11.32 31.15
C LEU A 70 -21.03 10.77 30.27
N PRO A 71 -21.17 11.25 29.03
CA PRO A 71 -22.10 10.63 28.11
C PRO A 71 -21.69 9.15 27.93
N THR A 72 -22.66 8.26 28.17
CA THR A 72 -22.51 6.83 27.89
C THR A 72 -22.08 6.68 26.44
N THR A 73 -20.90 6.10 26.23
CA THR A 73 -20.43 5.71 24.91
C THR A 73 -21.53 4.92 24.21
N PRO A 74 -21.89 5.28 22.96
CA PRO A 74 -22.81 4.45 22.20
C PRO A 74 -22.18 3.05 22.06
N PRO A 75 -22.99 1.97 22.03
CA PRO A 75 -22.47 0.62 21.89
C PRO A 75 -21.60 0.57 20.65
N VAL A 76 -20.36 0.11 20.81
CA VAL A 76 -19.45 -0.20 19.72
C VAL A 76 -20.19 -1.19 18.83
N ALA A 77 -20.54 -0.76 17.63
CA ALA A 77 -21.10 -1.65 16.64
C ALA A 77 -20.06 -2.77 16.42
N VAL A 78 -20.39 -3.97 16.90
CA VAL A 78 -19.60 -5.16 16.63
C VAL A 78 -19.69 -5.39 15.13
N LEU A 79 -18.64 -4.97 14.41
CA LEU A 79 -18.49 -5.37 13.02
C LEU A 79 -18.58 -6.90 12.96
N PRO A 80 -19.37 -7.47 12.06
CA PRO A 80 -19.51 -8.91 11.97
C PRO A 80 -18.12 -9.53 11.82
N SER A 81 -17.86 -10.55 12.62
CA SER A 81 -16.63 -11.34 12.58
C SER A 81 -16.33 -11.70 11.13
N SER A 82 -15.07 -11.48 10.72
CA SER A 82 -14.58 -11.78 9.37
C SER A 82 -15.10 -13.13 8.92
N PRO A 83 -15.74 -13.26 7.75
CA PRO A 83 -16.22 -14.53 7.27
C PRO A 83 -15.03 -15.47 7.10
N VAL A 84 -15.09 -16.61 7.74
CA VAL A 84 -14.23 -17.77 7.42
C VAL A 84 -14.42 -17.98 5.92
N VAL A 85 -13.35 -17.79 5.15
CA VAL A 85 -13.37 -17.96 3.69
C VAL A 85 -13.68 -19.43 3.42
N PRO A 86 -14.83 -19.78 2.85
CA PRO A 86 -15.06 -21.14 2.39
C PRO A 86 -14.12 -21.40 1.21
N THR A 87 -13.33 -22.45 1.30
CA THR A 87 -12.33 -22.85 0.29
C THR A 87 -12.93 -23.41 -1.01
N THR A 88 -14.23 -23.36 -1.18
CA THR A 88 -14.91 -23.77 -2.42
C THR A 88 -15.88 -22.67 -2.86
N SER A 89 -15.34 -21.65 -3.55
CA SER A 89 -16.19 -20.75 -4.31
C SER A 89 -16.63 -21.47 -5.59
N VAL A 90 -17.94 -21.75 -5.70
CA VAL A 90 -18.53 -22.10 -7.00
C VAL A 90 -18.22 -20.93 -7.95
N PRO A 91 -17.65 -21.18 -9.14
CA PRO A 91 -17.36 -20.11 -10.10
C PRO A 91 -18.61 -19.27 -10.38
N VAL A 92 -18.44 -17.97 -10.46
CA VAL A 92 -19.51 -17.09 -10.94
C VAL A 92 -19.64 -17.33 -12.43
N THR A 93 -20.71 -17.96 -12.86
CA THR A 93 -20.98 -18.19 -14.30
C THR A 93 -21.42 -16.87 -14.95
N ILE A 94 -20.51 -15.90 -15.04
CA ILE A 94 -20.63 -14.74 -15.94
C ILE A 94 -19.64 -14.99 -17.08
N ASN A 95 -19.70 -16.17 -17.68
CA ASN A 95 -18.88 -16.46 -18.84
C ASN A 95 -19.63 -15.97 -20.10
N ASN A 96 -19.35 -14.72 -20.47
CA ASN A 96 -19.82 -14.15 -21.74
C ASN A 96 -18.66 -13.94 -22.74
N GLY A 97 -17.47 -14.49 -22.42
CA GLY A 97 -16.27 -14.39 -23.26
C GLY A 97 -15.63 -13.01 -23.30
N LYS A 98 -16.15 -12.04 -22.54
CA LYS A 98 -15.58 -10.69 -22.49
C LYS A 98 -14.49 -10.58 -21.42
N LEU A 99 -13.49 -9.77 -21.69
CA LEU A 99 -12.45 -9.45 -20.72
C LEU A 99 -13.04 -8.73 -19.50
N LYS A 100 -12.80 -9.24 -18.29
CA LYS A 100 -13.21 -8.60 -17.03
C LYS A 100 -12.08 -7.70 -16.53
N ILE A 101 -12.38 -6.42 -16.36
CA ILE A 101 -11.39 -5.41 -15.97
C ILE A 101 -11.68 -4.93 -14.56
N PHE A 102 -10.65 -4.90 -13.71
CA PHE A 102 -10.68 -4.32 -12.37
C PHE A 102 -9.62 -3.23 -12.26
N ILE A 103 -10.01 -2.13 -11.64
CA ILE A 103 -9.11 -1.02 -11.30
C ILE A 103 -8.61 -1.25 -9.88
N LEU A 104 -7.31 -1.18 -9.65
CA LEU A 104 -6.71 -1.22 -8.33
C LEU A 104 -6.02 0.11 -8.05
N ALA A 105 -6.49 0.84 -7.05
CA ALA A 105 -5.99 2.18 -6.76
C ALA A 105 -5.76 2.42 -5.26
N GLY A 106 -4.86 3.34 -4.96
CA GLY A 106 -4.51 3.70 -3.59
C GLY A 106 -3.10 4.26 -3.45
N GLN A 107 -2.58 4.21 -2.21
CA GLN A 107 -1.25 4.70 -1.91
C GLN A 107 -0.19 3.58 -1.87
N SER A 108 0.91 3.80 -1.15
CA SER A 108 2.04 2.87 -1.03
C SER A 108 1.62 1.43 -0.67
N ASN A 109 0.56 1.25 0.12
CA ASN A 109 0.04 -0.08 0.44
C ASN A 109 -0.67 -0.77 -0.74
N MET A 110 -1.19 -0.02 -1.71
CA MET A 110 -1.62 -0.60 -2.98
C MET A 110 -0.44 -0.79 -3.94
N VAL A 111 0.59 0.10 -3.91
CA VAL A 111 1.86 -0.17 -4.63
C VAL A 111 2.44 -1.51 -4.21
N GLY A 112 2.49 -1.76 -2.90
CA GLY A 112 2.88 -3.04 -2.34
C GLY A 112 4.37 -3.18 -2.02
N PHE A 113 4.63 -3.60 -0.79
CA PHE A 113 5.98 -3.83 -0.26
C PHE A 113 6.12 -5.23 0.34
N GLY A 114 5.21 -6.14 -0.01
CA GLY A 114 5.19 -7.49 0.51
C GLY A 114 6.37 -8.31 0.01
N LYS A 115 7.24 -8.76 0.91
CA LYS A 115 8.38 -9.62 0.60
C LYS A 115 7.91 -11.02 0.23
N THR A 116 8.46 -11.55 -0.85
CA THR A 116 8.07 -12.87 -1.36
C THR A 116 8.83 -13.99 -0.67
N ASP A 117 10.16 -13.95 -0.67
CA ASP A 117 11.01 -15.03 -0.19
C ASP A 117 11.81 -14.68 1.08
N ARG A 118 11.72 -13.44 1.55
CA ARG A 118 12.43 -12.96 2.74
C ARG A 118 11.44 -12.45 3.78
N GLY A 119 11.75 -12.66 5.05
CA GLY A 119 10.90 -12.24 6.17
C GLY A 119 11.67 -12.05 7.46
N GLY A 120 10.94 -11.98 8.58
CA GLY A 120 11.52 -11.87 9.92
C GLY A 120 12.07 -13.20 10.44
N ASP A 121 12.85 -13.13 11.51
CA ASP A 121 13.32 -14.33 12.23
C ASP A 121 12.22 -14.86 13.14
N PRO A 122 11.88 -16.17 13.08
CA PRO A 122 10.93 -16.79 13.99
C PRO A 122 11.45 -16.87 15.44
N ASP A 123 12.77 -16.94 15.61
CA ASP A 123 13.42 -17.17 16.92
C ASP A 123 13.99 -15.89 17.54
N ARG A 124 13.30 -14.78 17.38
CA ARG A 124 13.74 -13.44 17.77
C ARG A 124 14.31 -13.28 19.17
N ALA A 125 13.85 -14.08 20.13
CA ALA A 125 14.36 -14.05 21.48
C ALA A 125 15.82 -14.54 21.58
N THR A 126 16.32 -15.24 20.59
CA THR A 126 17.62 -15.90 20.59
C THR A 126 18.68 -15.18 19.78
N ILE A 127 18.30 -14.36 18.77
CA ILE A 127 19.26 -13.63 17.94
C ILE A 127 19.40 -12.20 18.43
N GLN A 128 20.44 -11.95 19.22
CA GLN A 128 20.84 -10.61 19.60
C GLN A 128 21.75 -10.04 18.53
N CYS A 129 21.20 -9.08 17.75
CA CYS A 129 22.03 -8.27 16.88
C CYS A 129 22.95 -7.36 17.70
N PRO A 130 24.16 -7.06 17.22
CA PRO A 130 25.03 -6.06 17.84
C PRO A 130 24.33 -4.71 18.00
N LEU A 131 24.67 -3.98 19.05
CA LEU A 131 24.25 -2.59 19.21
C LEU A 131 24.80 -1.74 18.06
N ARG A 132 23.94 -0.97 17.45
CA ARG A 132 24.33 0.06 16.47
C ARG A 132 24.97 1.24 17.18
N ALA A 133 25.68 2.09 16.43
CA ALA A 133 26.33 3.29 16.97
C ALA A 133 25.33 4.27 17.62
N ASP A 134 24.05 4.23 17.23
CA ASP A 134 22.95 5.01 17.80
C ASP A 134 22.34 4.39 19.07
N GLY A 135 22.89 3.28 19.56
CA GLY A 135 22.40 2.55 20.73
C GLY A 135 21.21 1.63 20.45
N THR A 136 20.71 1.56 19.23
CA THR A 136 19.63 0.64 18.84
C THR A 136 20.18 -0.74 18.45
N ARG A 137 19.36 -1.79 18.62
CA ARG A 137 19.69 -3.12 18.09
C ARG A 137 18.92 -3.35 16.80
N GLY A 138 19.60 -3.84 15.77
CA GLY A 138 18.94 -4.31 14.56
C GLY A 138 18.29 -5.68 14.81
N TYR A 139 17.34 -6.03 13.99
CA TYR A 139 16.73 -7.36 13.96
C TYR A 139 16.87 -7.95 12.57
N PRO A 140 17.08 -9.27 12.47
CA PRO A 140 17.14 -9.91 11.16
C PRO A 140 15.79 -9.82 10.46
N SER A 141 15.73 -9.08 9.37
CA SER A 141 14.49 -8.86 8.61
C SER A 141 14.54 -9.43 7.18
N ASN A 142 15.63 -10.11 6.84
CA ASN A 142 15.88 -10.63 5.49
C ASN A 142 16.20 -12.14 5.49
N ILE A 143 15.58 -12.89 6.38
CA ILE A 143 15.76 -14.34 6.48
C ILE A 143 15.02 -15.01 5.32
N LEU A 144 15.70 -15.87 4.59
CA LEU A 144 15.10 -16.64 3.50
C LEU A 144 14.04 -17.62 4.04
N GLY A 145 12.80 -17.49 3.55
CA GLY A 145 11.63 -18.20 4.07
C GLY A 145 11.20 -17.76 5.45
N GLY A 146 11.66 -16.58 5.91
CA GLY A 146 11.36 -16.03 7.23
C GLY A 146 9.91 -15.61 7.40
N MET A 147 9.54 -15.36 8.66
CA MET A 147 8.17 -15.03 9.08
C MET A 147 7.58 -13.88 8.29
N GLY A 148 6.30 -14.01 7.94
CA GLY A 148 5.55 -12.98 7.21
C GLY A 148 5.91 -12.89 5.73
N SER A 149 6.90 -13.65 5.22
CA SER A 149 7.11 -13.76 3.78
C SER A 149 5.98 -14.55 3.11
N LEU A 150 5.76 -14.29 1.84
CA LEU A 150 4.83 -15.10 1.05
C LEU A 150 5.25 -16.58 1.03
N ARG A 151 6.56 -16.84 0.97
CA ARG A 151 7.13 -18.20 1.02
C ARG A 151 6.80 -18.92 2.32
N ALA A 152 6.91 -18.24 3.46
CA ALA A 152 6.54 -18.83 4.75
C ALA A 152 5.06 -19.20 4.80
N MET A 153 4.18 -18.35 4.27
CA MET A 153 2.74 -18.63 4.17
C MET A 153 2.46 -19.89 3.35
N VAL A 154 3.10 -20.01 2.18
CA VAL A 154 2.95 -21.18 1.31
C VAL A 154 3.44 -22.44 2.01
N ASN A 155 4.61 -22.38 2.64
CA ASN A 155 5.20 -23.54 3.34
C ASN A 155 4.39 -23.98 4.55
N ALA A 156 3.76 -23.03 5.27
CA ALA A 156 2.90 -23.33 6.41
C ALA A 156 1.57 -24.00 6.00
N ASN A 157 1.08 -23.70 4.80
CA ASN A 157 -0.20 -24.20 4.31
C ASN A 157 -0.12 -24.66 2.84
N PRO A 158 0.69 -25.67 2.52
CA PRO A 158 0.94 -26.07 1.13
C PRO A 158 -0.33 -26.61 0.45
N SER A 159 -1.22 -27.28 1.18
CA SER A 159 -2.49 -27.76 0.65
C SER A 159 -3.39 -26.63 0.12
N LYS A 160 -3.27 -25.43 0.70
CA LYS A 160 -4.06 -24.26 0.29
C LYS A 160 -3.35 -23.39 -0.75
N TYR A 161 -2.03 -23.25 -0.68
CA TYR A 161 -1.30 -22.22 -1.42
C TYR A 161 -0.25 -22.75 -2.40
N SER A 162 -0.11 -24.10 -2.58
CA SER A 162 0.86 -24.67 -3.53
C SER A 162 0.67 -24.17 -4.98
N TYR A 163 -0.51 -23.74 -5.35
CA TYR A 163 -0.80 -23.18 -6.67
C TYR A 163 -0.06 -21.84 -6.95
N LEU A 164 0.48 -21.21 -5.92
CA LEU A 164 1.27 -19.99 -6.04
C LEU A 164 2.70 -20.23 -6.52
N VAL A 165 3.16 -21.48 -6.48
CA VAL A 165 4.52 -21.85 -6.89
C VAL A 165 4.51 -22.76 -8.11
N ASP A 166 5.56 -22.64 -8.92
CA ASP A 166 5.80 -23.47 -10.09
C ASP A 166 6.99 -24.42 -9.79
N PRO A 167 6.73 -25.70 -9.54
CA PRO A 167 7.79 -26.65 -9.21
C PRO A 167 8.75 -26.94 -10.38
N ALA A 168 8.36 -26.59 -11.61
CA ALA A 168 9.22 -26.73 -12.77
C ALA A 168 10.26 -25.62 -12.87
N LYS A 169 10.11 -24.54 -12.10
CA LYS A 169 11.04 -23.42 -12.02
C LYS A 169 11.83 -23.46 -10.73
N THR A 170 13.05 -22.96 -10.79
CA THR A 170 13.94 -22.90 -9.64
C THR A 170 14.50 -21.49 -9.50
N ILE A 171 14.41 -20.94 -8.28
CA ILE A 171 14.99 -19.65 -7.92
C ILE A 171 16.01 -19.88 -6.81
N SER A 172 17.24 -19.43 -7.01
CA SER A 172 18.30 -19.50 -6.01
C SER A 172 18.62 -18.11 -5.47
N TYR A 173 18.55 -17.98 -4.17
CA TYR A 173 18.89 -16.74 -3.47
C TYR A 173 20.19 -16.91 -2.71
N LYS A 174 21.08 -15.93 -2.86
CA LYS A 174 22.24 -15.75 -2.00
C LYS A 174 21.98 -14.53 -1.14
N VAL A 175 22.08 -14.71 0.17
CA VAL A 175 22.05 -13.62 1.15
C VAL A 175 23.43 -13.53 1.75
N ASP A 176 24.10 -12.41 1.54
CA ASP A 176 25.37 -12.15 2.22
C ASP A 176 25.08 -11.75 3.68
N ALA A 177 26.04 -12.03 4.56
CA ALA A 177 25.98 -11.54 5.93
C ALA A 177 25.87 -10.01 5.94
N ASP A 178 24.97 -9.48 6.77
CA ASP A 178 24.86 -8.03 6.87
C ASP A 178 26.06 -7.43 7.66
N TYR A 179 26.29 -6.15 7.42
CA TYR A 179 27.38 -5.40 8.06
C TYR A 179 27.30 -5.42 9.59
N TYR A 180 26.11 -5.63 10.15
CA TYR A 180 25.88 -5.63 11.61
C TYR A 180 25.90 -7.03 12.23
N GLY A 181 26.19 -8.08 11.45
CA GLY A 181 26.25 -9.46 11.93
C GLY A 181 24.90 -10.05 12.33
N CYS A 182 23.80 -9.40 11.98
CA CYS A 182 22.44 -9.85 12.27
C CYS A 182 21.94 -10.91 11.30
N VAL A 183 22.40 -10.85 10.06
CA VAL A 183 22.04 -11.80 9.01
C VAL A 183 23.28 -12.62 8.70
N LYS A 184 23.18 -13.93 8.85
CA LYS A 184 24.20 -14.87 8.39
C LYS A 184 24.10 -15.05 6.89
N ALA A 185 25.25 -15.23 6.22
CA ALA A 185 25.26 -15.62 4.82
C ALA A 185 24.49 -16.93 4.66
N ASP A 186 23.58 -16.95 3.70
CA ASP A 186 22.75 -18.12 3.40
C ASP A 186 22.53 -18.24 1.88
N THR A 187 22.37 -19.45 1.41
CA THR A 187 21.98 -19.74 0.05
C THR A 187 20.88 -20.79 0.05
N LYS A 188 19.73 -20.44 -0.46
CA LYS A 188 18.60 -21.35 -0.55
C LYS A 188 18.03 -21.36 -1.95
N THR A 189 17.56 -22.52 -2.32
CA THR A 189 16.89 -22.76 -3.60
C THR A 189 15.44 -23.13 -3.33
N TYR A 190 14.54 -22.44 -4.03
CA TYR A 190 13.10 -22.64 -3.92
C TYR A 190 12.50 -22.93 -5.30
N SER A 191 11.32 -23.52 -5.33
CA SER A 191 10.46 -23.50 -6.50
C SER A 191 10.15 -22.05 -6.89
N GLY A 192 10.09 -21.75 -8.18
CA GLY A 192 9.72 -20.45 -8.70
C GLY A 192 8.27 -20.08 -8.36
N TRP A 193 7.91 -18.83 -8.60
CA TRP A 193 6.54 -18.38 -8.46
C TRP A 193 5.76 -18.66 -9.75
N ALA A 194 4.52 -19.11 -9.59
CA ALA A 194 3.66 -19.40 -10.73
C ALA A 194 3.22 -18.12 -11.44
N LYS A 195 3.08 -18.18 -12.76
CA LYS A 195 2.36 -17.19 -13.56
C LYS A 195 0.93 -17.66 -13.76
N ARG A 196 -0.03 -16.77 -13.55
CA ARG A 196 -1.43 -17.07 -13.75
C ARG A 196 -1.87 -16.69 -15.15
N ASP A 197 -2.31 -17.66 -15.95
CA ASP A 197 -2.57 -17.47 -17.37
C ASP A 197 -3.80 -16.63 -17.68
N ASN A 198 -4.85 -16.72 -16.85
CA ASN A 198 -6.10 -15.99 -17.10
C ASN A 198 -6.15 -14.60 -16.45
N VAL A 199 -5.07 -14.13 -15.80
CA VAL A 199 -5.00 -12.80 -15.18
C VAL A 199 -3.78 -12.04 -15.67
N TYR A 200 -4.00 -10.84 -16.19
CA TYR A 200 -2.97 -9.92 -16.65
C TYR A 200 -2.98 -8.65 -15.80
N VAL A 201 -1.82 -8.07 -15.58
CA VAL A 201 -1.65 -6.84 -14.79
C VAL A 201 -0.97 -5.78 -15.63
N VAL A 202 -1.48 -4.56 -15.58
CA VAL A 202 -0.85 -3.36 -16.12
C VAL A 202 -0.68 -2.36 -14.98
N SER A 203 0.55 -2.08 -14.60
CA SER A 203 0.91 -1.14 -13.53
C SER A 203 1.37 0.19 -14.12
N LEU A 204 0.78 1.28 -13.66
CA LEU A 204 0.91 2.62 -14.23
C LEU A 204 1.27 3.66 -13.15
N ASP A 205 2.22 3.33 -12.27
CA ASP A 205 2.63 4.12 -11.11
C ASP A 205 3.85 5.02 -11.37
N VAL A 206 4.16 5.32 -12.64
CA VAL A 206 5.31 6.16 -13.02
C VAL A 206 5.10 7.62 -12.69
N GLN A 207 6.17 8.27 -12.23
CA GLN A 207 6.31 9.73 -12.13
C GLN A 207 7.18 10.23 -13.31
N PRO A 208 6.99 11.45 -13.83
CA PRO A 208 5.97 12.45 -13.41
C PRO A 208 4.57 12.09 -13.87
N LEU A 209 3.56 12.79 -13.33
CA LEU A 209 2.18 12.72 -13.81
C LEU A 209 2.11 13.05 -15.30
N ASN A 210 1.04 12.61 -15.96
CA ASN A 210 0.83 12.71 -17.42
C ASN A 210 1.79 11.87 -18.29
N SER A 211 2.58 10.97 -17.68
CA SER A 211 3.36 9.99 -18.43
C SER A 211 2.49 8.83 -18.90
N ASP A 212 2.61 8.41 -20.16
CA ASP A 212 1.94 7.21 -20.69
C ASP A 212 2.77 5.94 -20.47
N THR A 213 3.87 6.05 -19.78
CA THR A 213 4.76 4.92 -19.51
C THR A 213 4.06 3.91 -18.59
N VAL A 214 4.10 2.65 -19.00
CA VAL A 214 3.74 1.50 -18.17
C VAL A 214 4.94 1.12 -17.33
N THR A 215 4.77 1.04 -16.02
CA THR A 215 5.83 0.58 -15.13
C THR A 215 6.12 -0.89 -15.37
N ARG A 216 5.06 -1.69 -15.47
CA ARG A 216 5.09 -3.13 -15.71
C ARG A 216 3.78 -3.64 -16.28
N SER A 217 3.89 -4.66 -17.11
CA SER A 217 2.75 -5.42 -17.59
C SER A 217 3.13 -6.88 -17.81
N GLY A 218 2.18 -7.78 -17.61
CA GLY A 218 2.40 -9.21 -17.79
C GLY A 218 1.33 -10.06 -17.11
N LYS A 219 1.42 -11.37 -17.29
CA LYS A 219 0.61 -12.33 -16.55
C LYS A 219 0.87 -12.18 -15.06
N LEU A 220 -0.16 -12.31 -14.24
CA LEU A 220 -0.05 -12.16 -12.80
C LEU A 220 0.96 -13.16 -12.23
N THR A 221 1.98 -12.61 -11.57
CA THR A 221 2.98 -13.32 -10.76
C THR A 221 3.48 -12.34 -9.69
N VAL A 222 4.49 -12.71 -8.91
CA VAL A 222 5.15 -11.78 -8.00
C VAL A 222 5.96 -10.73 -8.80
N GLY A 223 6.29 -9.59 -8.18
CA GLY A 223 7.09 -8.54 -8.81
C GLY A 223 6.32 -7.30 -9.26
N PHE A 224 5.00 -7.26 -9.08
CA PHE A 224 4.19 -6.06 -9.36
C PHE A 224 4.14 -5.06 -8.19
N GLY A 225 4.77 -5.37 -7.06
CA GLY A 225 4.95 -4.44 -5.95
C GLY A 225 6.06 -3.40 -6.16
N SER A 226 6.50 -2.73 -5.11
CA SER A 226 7.58 -1.73 -5.13
C SER A 226 8.96 -2.35 -5.41
N GLY A 227 9.98 -1.50 -5.69
CA GLY A 227 11.37 -1.92 -5.87
C GLY A 227 11.83 -1.88 -7.32
N THR A 228 13.14 -1.97 -7.54
CA THR A 228 13.79 -1.91 -8.86
C THR A 228 14.27 -3.26 -9.37
N ASN A 229 14.62 -4.18 -8.47
CA ASN A 229 15.08 -5.51 -8.84
C ASN A 229 13.87 -6.43 -8.98
N ARG A 230 13.45 -6.62 -10.21
CA ARG A 230 12.24 -7.35 -10.55
C ARG A 230 12.43 -8.08 -11.85
N ASP A 231 12.23 -9.35 -11.79
CA ASP A 231 12.16 -10.18 -12.96
C ASP A 231 10.85 -10.97 -12.94
N LEU A 232 9.90 -10.55 -13.77
CA LEU A 232 8.60 -11.22 -13.89
C LEU A 232 8.72 -12.61 -14.53
N GLU A 233 9.82 -12.89 -15.24
CA GLU A 233 10.03 -14.20 -15.84
C GLU A 233 10.44 -15.24 -14.81
N ILE A 234 11.30 -14.88 -13.89
CA ILE A 234 11.69 -15.74 -12.78
C ILE A 234 10.80 -15.58 -11.54
N GLY A 235 9.91 -14.55 -11.52
CA GLY A 235 9.03 -14.27 -10.39
C GLY A 235 9.81 -13.73 -9.19
N GLU A 236 10.56 -12.63 -9.39
CA GLU A 236 11.30 -11.96 -8.34
C GLU A 236 10.70 -10.60 -8.02
N GLY A 237 10.78 -10.18 -6.76
CA GLY A 237 10.39 -8.85 -6.30
C GLY A 237 9.29 -8.85 -5.24
N TYR A 238 8.72 -7.65 -5.02
CA TYR A 238 7.65 -7.45 -4.03
C TYR A 238 6.27 -7.68 -4.65
N ILE A 239 5.30 -7.94 -3.77
CA ILE A 239 3.87 -7.95 -4.09
C ILE A 239 3.13 -6.82 -3.38
N GLY A 240 2.02 -6.41 -3.97
CA GLY A 240 0.96 -5.65 -3.32
C GLY A 240 -0.33 -6.47 -3.26
N PRO A 241 -1.46 -5.81 -2.94
CA PRO A 241 -2.77 -6.46 -2.93
C PRO A 241 -3.18 -7.04 -4.30
N GLU A 242 -2.63 -6.55 -5.42
CA GLU A 242 -2.92 -7.06 -6.76
C GLU A 242 -2.69 -8.56 -6.86
N PHE A 243 -1.71 -9.10 -6.13
CA PHE A 243 -1.37 -10.51 -6.23
C PHE A 243 -2.49 -11.38 -5.64
N GLY A 244 -2.91 -11.13 -4.40
CA GLY A 244 -4.01 -11.85 -3.77
C GLY A 244 -5.36 -11.59 -4.46
N PHE A 245 -5.64 -10.32 -4.83
CA PHE A 245 -6.85 -9.94 -5.53
C PHE A 245 -6.99 -10.67 -6.87
N GLY A 246 -5.93 -10.67 -7.68
CA GLY A 246 -5.92 -11.32 -8.98
C GLY A 246 -6.07 -12.84 -8.88
N HIS A 247 -5.46 -13.47 -7.86
CA HIS A 247 -5.68 -14.90 -7.61
C HIS A 247 -7.12 -15.20 -7.22
N ALA A 248 -7.76 -14.38 -6.37
CA ALA A 248 -9.15 -14.55 -5.97
C ALA A 248 -10.10 -14.41 -7.16
N VAL A 249 -10.06 -13.28 -7.89
CA VAL A 249 -10.96 -13.05 -9.01
C VAL A 249 -10.71 -14.00 -10.19
N GLY A 250 -9.43 -14.32 -10.46
CA GLY A 250 -9.09 -15.25 -11.51
C GLY A 250 -9.47 -16.71 -11.21
N SER A 251 -9.68 -17.08 -9.94
CA SER A 251 -10.21 -18.40 -9.54
C SER A 251 -11.73 -18.40 -9.49
N GLY A 252 -12.35 -17.23 -9.26
CA GLY A 252 -13.79 -17.10 -9.18
C GLY A 252 -14.48 -16.80 -10.51
N LEU A 253 -13.70 -16.52 -11.58
CA LEU A 253 -14.18 -16.21 -12.93
C LEU A 253 -13.56 -17.19 -13.94
N GLU A 254 -14.34 -17.60 -14.92
CA GLU A 254 -13.85 -18.39 -16.07
C GLU A 254 -13.25 -17.48 -17.15
N ASP A 255 -13.64 -16.21 -17.17
CA ASP A 255 -13.18 -15.21 -18.14
C ASP A 255 -11.73 -14.78 -17.89
N LYS A 256 -11.10 -14.21 -18.91
CA LYS A 256 -9.83 -13.50 -18.78
C LYS A 256 -10.03 -12.24 -17.94
N VAL A 257 -9.02 -11.90 -17.13
CA VAL A 257 -9.02 -10.77 -16.22
C VAL A 257 -7.88 -9.82 -16.54
N LEU A 258 -8.17 -8.52 -16.55
CA LEU A 258 -7.17 -7.46 -16.59
C LEU A 258 -7.23 -6.63 -15.30
N LEU A 259 -6.12 -6.50 -14.60
CA LEU A 259 -5.96 -5.59 -13.48
C LEU A 259 -5.23 -4.32 -13.96
N ILE A 260 -5.88 -3.18 -13.87
CA ILE A 260 -5.28 -1.86 -14.12
C ILE A 260 -4.89 -1.27 -12.77
N LYS A 261 -3.60 -1.22 -12.48
CA LYS A 261 -3.08 -0.75 -11.19
C LYS A 261 -2.57 0.67 -11.30
N THR A 262 -3.22 1.58 -10.57
CA THR A 262 -2.93 3.01 -10.50
C THR A 262 -2.73 3.42 -9.04
N SER A 263 -1.49 3.36 -8.56
CA SER A 263 -1.18 3.58 -7.15
C SER A 263 0.15 4.31 -6.98
N TRP A 264 0.22 5.22 -6.01
CA TRP A 264 1.42 6.03 -5.77
C TRP A 264 1.71 6.18 -4.29
N GLY A 265 3.00 6.08 -3.91
CA GLY A 265 3.44 6.21 -2.53
C GLY A 265 3.15 7.59 -1.94
N GLY A 266 2.81 7.65 -0.65
CA GLY A 266 2.66 8.90 0.08
C GLY A 266 1.44 9.75 -0.29
N LYS A 267 0.39 9.18 -0.89
CA LYS A 267 -0.76 9.93 -1.40
C LYS A 267 -1.97 9.84 -0.48
N SER A 268 -2.57 11.02 -0.17
CA SER A 268 -3.77 11.17 0.64
C SER A 268 -5.04 11.19 -0.20
N LEU A 269 -6.18 10.83 0.41
CA LEU A 269 -7.48 11.06 -0.19
C LEU A 269 -7.90 12.54 -0.03
N ALA A 270 -7.50 13.16 1.08
CA ALA A 270 -7.87 14.54 1.39
C ALA A 270 -7.33 15.56 0.38
N VAL A 271 -6.17 15.31 -0.24
CA VAL A 271 -5.52 16.24 -1.18
C VAL A 271 -5.23 15.57 -2.52
N ASP A 272 -4.40 14.53 -2.53
CA ASP A 272 -3.86 13.95 -3.76
C ASP A 272 -4.94 13.28 -4.63
N PHE A 273 -5.77 12.43 -4.04
CA PHE A 273 -6.89 11.77 -4.70
C PHE A 273 -8.22 12.49 -4.50
N ARG A 274 -8.20 13.76 -4.06
CA ARG A 274 -9.43 14.50 -3.78
C ARG A 274 -10.33 14.54 -5.01
N PRO A 275 -11.56 14.03 -4.93
CA PRO A 275 -12.46 14.00 -6.08
C PRO A 275 -13.01 15.41 -6.37
N PRO A 276 -13.40 15.72 -7.63
CA PRO A 276 -13.92 17.03 -8.01
C PRO A 276 -15.07 17.53 -7.14
N SER A 277 -15.99 16.65 -6.78
CA SER A 277 -17.15 16.99 -5.93
C SER A 277 -16.80 17.36 -4.49
N SER A 278 -15.56 17.09 -4.05
CA SER A 278 -15.05 17.48 -2.73
C SER A 278 -14.31 18.82 -2.75
N VAL A 279 -14.05 19.41 -3.92
CA VAL A 279 -13.38 20.70 -4.03
C VAL A 279 -14.34 21.80 -3.52
N GLY A 280 -13.84 22.65 -2.61
CA GLY A 280 -14.64 23.75 -2.05
C GLY A 280 -15.53 23.39 -0.84
N LEU A 281 -15.55 22.14 -0.37
CA LEU A 281 -16.32 21.74 0.80
C LEU A 281 -15.69 22.18 2.14
N GLY A 282 -15.13 23.39 2.20
CA GLY A 282 -14.94 24.13 3.45
C GLY A 282 -13.84 23.64 4.39
N VAL A 283 -13.03 22.69 4.01
CA VAL A 283 -11.88 22.33 4.81
C VAL A 283 -10.66 23.02 4.25
N GLY A 284 -10.14 23.95 5.03
CA GLY A 284 -8.96 24.71 4.65
C GLY A 284 -7.82 23.77 4.27
N PHE A 285 -7.22 24.02 3.10
CA PHE A 285 -5.94 23.41 2.80
C PHE A 285 -4.96 23.85 3.87
N PRO A 286 -4.15 22.95 4.43
CA PRO A 286 -3.08 23.39 5.28
C PRO A 286 -2.16 24.28 4.44
N SER A 287 -2.13 25.55 4.79
CA SER A 287 -1.26 26.55 4.16
C SER A 287 0.24 26.33 4.42
N THR A 288 0.63 25.16 4.95
CA THR A 288 1.92 24.99 5.56
C THR A 288 2.85 23.97 4.89
N THR A 289 2.37 23.25 3.88
CA THR A 289 3.30 22.44 3.10
C THR A 289 3.45 23.05 1.71
N SER A 290 4.64 23.54 1.44
CA SER A 290 5.04 24.19 0.18
C SER A 290 4.89 23.34 -1.09
N ALA A 291 4.36 22.11 -0.96
CA ALA A 291 4.13 21.18 -2.05
C ALA A 291 2.65 21.01 -2.44
N GLU A 292 1.72 21.58 -1.67
CA GLU A 292 0.28 21.37 -1.86
C GLU A 292 -0.41 22.69 -2.25
N THR A 293 -0.17 23.11 -3.46
CA THR A 293 -0.91 24.23 -4.05
C THR A 293 -2.30 23.74 -4.50
N PRO A 294 -3.33 24.61 -4.55
CA PRO A 294 -4.63 24.26 -5.11
C PRO A 294 -4.55 23.60 -6.49
N ASP A 295 -3.54 23.94 -7.28
CA ASP A 295 -3.34 23.43 -8.65
C ASP A 295 -2.97 21.93 -8.71
N VAL A 296 -2.51 21.34 -7.61
CA VAL A 296 -2.19 19.89 -7.53
C VAL A 296 -3.23 19.08 -6.78
N THR A 297 -4.26 19.73 -6.24
CA THR A 297 -5.35 19.05 -5.53
C THR A 297 -6.14 18.17 -6.49
N GLY A 298 -6.27 16.89 -6.13
CA GLY A 298 -6.93 15.91 -6.98
C GLY A 298 -6.10 15.45 -8.18
N ALA A 299 -4.83 15.87 -8.28
CA ALA A 299 -3.98 15.54 -9.42
C ALA A 299 -3.87 14.01 -9.63
N TYR A 300 -3.84 13.24 -8.54
CA TYR A 300 -3.78 11.78 -8.62
C TYR A 300 -5.14 11.12 -8.89
N TYR A 301 -6.25 11.77 -8.54
CA TYR A 301 -7.58 11.36 -9.01
C TYR A 301 -7.68 11.53 -10.54
N ILE A 302 -7.30 12.69 -11.04
CA ILE A 302 -7.30 12.99 -12.48
C ILE A 302 -6.39 12.01 -13.22
N GLU A 303 -5.20 11.76 -12.70
CA GLU A 303 -4.24 10.84 -13.31
C GLU A 303 -4.73 9.39 -13.30
N MET A 304 -5.37 8.93 -12.23
CA MET A 304 -6.00 7.62 -12.15
C MET A 304 -7.06 7.46 -13.27
N VAL A 305 -7.96 8.43 -13.39
CA VAL A 305 -9.00 8.42 -14.44
C VAL A 305 -8.36 8.43 -15.83
N ARG A 306 -7.35 9.28 -16.04
CA ARG A 306 -6.63 9.38 -17.31
C ARG A 306 -5.97 8.04 -17.69
N LYS A 307 -5.26 7.41 -16.77
CA LYS A 307 -4.55 6.14 -17.01
C LYS A 307 -5.52 4.98 -17.25
N VAL A 308 -6.64 4.93 -16.56
CA VAL A 308 -7.70 3.94 -16.86
C VAL A 308 -8.21 4.15 -18.28
N LYS A 309 -8.58 5.37 -18.66
CA LYS A 309 -9.03 5.70 -20.04
C LYS A 309 -7.97 5.37 -21.07
N LEU A 310 -6.70 5.62 -20.78
CA LEU A 310 -5.57 5.31 -21.67
C LEU A 310 -5.50 3.80 -21.97
N VAL A 311 -5.61 2.94 -20.97
CA VAL A 311 -5.61 1.48 -21.16
C VAL A 311 -6.86 1.03 -21.92
N LEU A 312 -8.04 1.57 -21.57
CA LEU A 312 -9.30 1.20 -22.22
C LEU A 312 -9.39 1.65 -23.69
N SER A 313 -8.67 2.70 -24.07
CA SER A 313 -8.64 3.19 -25.47
C SER A 313 -7.90 2.26 -26.43
N ASP A 314 -6.94 1.45 -25.93
CA ASP A 314 -6.18 0.49 -26.73
C ASP A 314 -5.73 -0.70 -25.83
N ILE A 315 -6.69 -1.54 -25.47
CA ILE A 315 -6.42 -2.70 -24.60
C ILE A 315 -5.35 -3.63 -25.21
N LYS A 316 -5.38 -3.81 -26.52
CA LYS A 316 -4.43 -4.71 -27.22
C LYS A 316 -2.97 -4.28 -27.06
N LYS A 317 -2.71 -2.98 -26.99
CA LYS A 317 -1.37 -2.43 -26.72
C LYS A 317 -0.87 -2.83 -25.33
N TYR A 318 -1.72 -2.85 -24.33
CA TYR A 318 -1.36 -3.09 -22.94
C TYR A 318 -1.53 -4.54 -22.50
N TYR A 319 -2.41 -5.28 -23.19
CA TYR A 319 -2.65 -6.71 -23.01
C TYR A 319 -2.61 -7.40 -24.36
N PRO A 320 -1.43 -7.87 -24.83
CA PRO A 320 -1.26 -8.44 -26.16
C PRO A 320 -2.15 -9.67 -26.45
N ASP A 321 -2.50 -10.46 -25.40
CA ASP A 321 -3.35 -11.66 -25.52
C ASP A 321 -4.86 -11.33 -25.54
N TYR A 322 -5.24 -10.04 -25.59
CA TYR A 322 -6.63 -9.64 -25.74
C TYR A 322 -7.15 -10.02 -27.14
N ASP A 323 -8.25 -10.76 -27.16
CA ASP A 323 -8.82 -11.37 -28.39
C ASP A 323 -9.78 -10.44 -29.16
N GLY A 324 -10.15 -9.29 -28.57
CA GLY A 324 -11.06 -8.34 -29.22
C GLY A 324 -12.56 -8.62 -28.98
N ASN A 325 -12.92 -9.61 -28.16
CA ASN A 325 -14.33 -9.98 -27.91
C ASN A 325 -15.10 -8.99 -27.01
N GLY A 326 -14.54 -7.82 -26.77
CA GLY A 326 -15.11 -6.81 -25.89
C GLY A 326 -14.65 -6.98 -24.44
N TYR A 327 -15.00 -5.99 -23.62
CA TYR A 327 -14.62 -5.97 -22.21
C TYR A 327 -15.74 -5.40 -21.33
N GLU A 328 -15.63 -5.65 -20.04
CA GLU A 328 -16.48 -5.09 -19.00
C GLU A 328 -15.59 -4.59 -17.85
N VAL A 329 -15.72 -3.33 -17.49
CA VAL A 329 -15.06 -2.78 -16.28
C VAL A 329 -15.99 -3.06 -15.10
N ILE A 330 -15.56 -3.99 -14.25
CA ILE A 330 -16.38 -4.56 -13.19
C ILE A 330 -16.31 -3.71 -11.93
N GLY A 331 -15.07 -3.35 -11.47
CA GLY A 331 -14.97 -2.71 -10.17
C GLY A 331 -13.65 -2.07 -9.87
N LEU A 332 -13.66 -1.35 -8.74
CA LEU A 332 -12.51 -0.72 -8.10
C LEU A 332 -12.15 -1.47 -6.82
N GLY A 333 -10.89 -1.85 -6.67
CA GLY A 333 -10.26 -2.20 -5.39
C GLY A 333 -9.47 -1.01 -4.87
N TRP A 334 -9.87 -0.49 -3.71
CA TRP A 334 -9.24 0.68 -3.08
C TRP A 334 -8.51 0.29 -1.80
N HIS A 335 -7.21 0.63 -1.69
CA HIS A 335 -6.44 0.42 -0.45
C HIS A 335 -5.54 1.62 -0.17
N GLN A 336 -6.04 2.53 0.68
CA GLN A 336 -5.42 3.81 1.02
C GLN A 336 -5.87 4.23 2.41
N GLY A 337 -5.14 5.14 3.08
CA GLY A 337 -5.58 5.74 4.34
C GLY A 337 -4.44 6.19 5.25
N TRP A 338 -3.24 5.61 5.15
CA TRP A 338 -2.14 5.96 6.06
C TRP A 338 -1.80 7.45 6.04
N ASN A 339 -1.72 8.06 4.86
CA ASN A 339 -1.39 9.49 4.76
C ASN A 339 -2.46 10.38 5.37
N ASP A 340 -3.72 10.00 5.29
CA ASP A 340 -4.81 10.72 5.95
C ASP A 340 -4.74 10.55 7.46
N ARG A 341 -4.41 9.32 7.96
CA ARG A 341 -4.25 9.06 9.40
C ARG A 341 -3.15 9.92 10.02
N VAL A 342 -1.96 9.98 9.41
CA VAL A 342 -0.83 10.74 9.99
C VAL A 342 -1.03 12.25 9.89
N ASN A 343 -1.85 12.71 8.97
CA ASN A 343 -2.22 14.12 8.80
C ASN A 343 -3.57 14.49 9.46
N TYR A 344 -3.99 13.75 10.48
CA TYR A 344 -5.27 13.96 11.17
C TYR A 344 -5.47 15.38 11.70
N LYS A 345 -4.38 16.04 12.16
CA LYS A 345 -4.41 17.44 12.65
C LYS A 345 -4.83 18.45 11.59
N LEU A 346 -4.69 18.07 10.31
CA LEU A 346 -5.12 18.85 9.16
C LEU A 346 -6.57 18.53 8.74
N GLY A 347 -7.30 17.75 9.54
CA GLY A 347 -8.68 17.38 9.27
C GLY A 347 -8.86 16.27 8.22
N TYR A 348 -7.79 15.60 7.80
CA TYR A 348 -7.85 14.59 6.73
C TYR A 348 -8.75 13.41 7.09
N VAL A 349 -8.66 12.91 8.33
CA VAL A 349 -9.50 11.80 8.81
C VAL A 349 -10.97 12.22 8.88
N ALA A 350 -11.25 13.44 9.37
CA ALA A 350 -12.62 13.95 9.50
C ALA A 350 -13.36 14.08 8.15
N GLN A 351 -12.62 14.26 7.05
CA GLN A 351 -13.16 14.39 5.69
C GLN A 351 -13.19 13.08 4.92
N TYR A 352 -12.52 12.04 5.42
CA TYR A 352 -12.24 10.83 4.66
C TYR A 352 -13.51 10.18 4.09
N GLU A 353 -14.54 10.04 4.93
CA GLU A 353 -15.81 9.43 4.54
C GLU A 353 -16.48 10.19 3.38
N THR A 354 -16.60 11.51 3.52
CA THR A 354 -17.19 12.36 2.48
C THR A 354 -16.38 12.31 1.19
N ASN A 355 -15.07 12.39 1.29
CA ASN A 355 -14.19 12.33 0.13
C ASN A 355 -14.29 10.96 -0.58
N MET A 356 -14.40 9.86 0.18
CA MET A 356 -14.52 8.52 -0.41
C MET A 356 -15.86 8.31 -1.11
N VAL A 357 -16.95 8.80 -0.52
CA VAL A 357 -18.29 8.80 -1.14
C VAL A 357 -18.26 9.57 -2.46
N ASN A 358 -17.68 10.77 -2.46
CA ASN A 358 -17.56 11.59 -3.64
C ASN A 358 -16.63 10.96 -4.70
N LEU A 359 -15.51 10.36 -4.27
CA LEU A 359 -14.60 9.65 -5.19
C LEU A 359 -15.32 8.54 -5.96
N ILE A 360 -16.11 7.74 -5.28
CA ILE A 360 -16.88 6.66 -5.92
C ILE A 360 -17.86 7.22 -6.94
N GLN A 361 -18.58 8.29 -6.58
CA GLN A 361 -19.59 8.89 -7.46
C GLN A 361 -18.95 9.58 -8.66
N ASP A 362 -17.90 10.35 -8.44
CA ASP A 362 -17.18 11.05 -9.50
C ASP A 362 -16.52 10.04 -10.46
N LEU A 363 -15.92 8.96 -9.91
CA LEU A 363 -15.30 7.92 -10.73
C LEU A 363 -16.34 7.21 -11.62
N ARG A 364 -17.52 6.89 -11.06
CA ARG A 364 -18.64 6.32 -11.84
C ARG A 364 -19.07 7.23 -12.98
N LYS A 365 -19.13 8.53 -12.71
CA LYS A 365 -19.46 9.57 -13.70
C LYS A 365 -18.35 9.72 -14.75
N ASP A 366 -17.12 9.92 -14.32
CA ASP A 366 -15.99 10.27 -15.19
C ASP A 366 -15.56 9.12 -16.11
N LEU A 367 -15.76 7.88 -15.66
CA LEU A 367 -15.56 6.67 -16.48
C LEU A 367 -16.82 6.21 -17.22
N ASN A 368 -17.98 6.85 -17.00
CA ASN A 368 -19.29 6.41 -17.50
C ASN A 368 -19.63 4.95 -17.10
N LEU A 369 -19.39 4.63 -15.82
CA LEU A 369 -19.59 3.31 -15.22
C LEU A 369 -20.53 3.41 -14.00
N PRO A 370 -21.85 3.68 -14.18
CA PRO A 370 -22.76 3.95 -13.07
C PRO A 370 -22.87 2.78 -12.07
N ASN A 371 -22.62 1.56 -12.53
CA ASN A 371 -22.71 0.34 -11.74
C ASN A 371 -21.34 -0.21 -11.29
N LEU A 372 -20.27 0.59 -11.36
CA LEU A 372 -18.92 0.15 -10.92
C LEU A 372 -19.00 -0.34 -9.48
N LEU A 373 -18.63 -1.59 -9.26
CA LEU A 373 -18.53 -2.19 -7.93
C LEU A 373 -17.29 -1.66 -7.19
N VAL A 374 -17.35 -1.57 -5.86
CA VAL A 374 -16.20 -1.07 -5.09
C VAL A 374 -15.93 -1.94 -3.87
N THR A 375 -14.69 -2.39 -3.73
CA THR A 375 -14.18 -2.98 -2.50
C THR A 375 -13.13 -2.08 -1.88
N ILE A 376 -13.32 -1.73 -0.62
CA ILE A 376 -12.40 -0.92 0.16
C ILE A 376 -11.68 -1.85 1.13
N GLY A 377 -10.37 -2.06 0.98
CA GLY A 377 -9.54 -2.60 2.04
C GLY A 377 -9.24 -1.47 3.02
N ASN A 378 -9.77 -1.53 4.26
CA ASN A 378 -9.53 -0.46 5.22
C ASN A 378 -8.04 -0.35 5.59
N ALA A 379 -7.65 0.75 6.24
CA ALA A 379 -6.28 0.98 6.67
C ALA A 379 -6.02 0.32 8.04
N GLY A 380 -6.30 -0.98 8.15
CA GLY A 380 -6.18 -1.80 9.35
C GLY A 380 -4.74 -2.11 9.77
N LEU A 381 -3.84 -1.19 9.55
CA LEU A 381 -2.42 -1.30 9.91
C LEU A 381 -2.25 -1.46 11.42
N ALA A 382 -1.09 -1.95 11.84
CA ALA A 382 -0.74 -2.16 13.23
C ALA A 382 -1.15 -1.00 14.11
N ASP A 383 -1.70 -1.33 15.26
CA ASP A 383 -2.13 -0.38 16.29
C ASP A 383 -3.21 0.62 15.83
N ALA A 384 -3.84 0.39 14.67
CA ALA A 384 -4.94 1.25 14.23
C ALA A 384 -6.12 1.23 15.21
N ASP A 385 -6.30 0.12 15.93
CA ASP A 385 -7.29 -0.04 16.99
C ASP A 385 -6.89 0.58 18.34
N LYS A 386 -5.62 0.92 18.52
CA LYS A 386 -5.08 1.58 19.71
C LYS A 386 -4.93 3.10 19.56
N ASP A 387 -5.09 3.62 18.35
CA ASP A 387 -5.04 5.04 18.02
C ASP A 387 -6.40 5.54 17.57
N ILE A 388 -6.91 6.56 18.25
CA ILE A 388 -8.23 7.15 17.94
C ILE A 388 -8.35 7.62 16.49
N ASN A 389 -7.27 8.12 15.91
CA ASN A 389 -7.28 8.57 14.51
C ASN A 389 -7.31 7.38 13.54
N GLY A 390 -6.64 6.29 13.90
CA GLY A 390 -6.74 5.03 13.18
C GLY A 390 -8.15 4.45 13.23
N LEU A 391 -8.77 4.41 14.41
CA LEU A 391 -10.16 3.98 14.58
C LEU A 391 -11.14 4.85 13.81
N ASN A 392 -11.00 6.17 13.89
CA ASN A 392 -11.86 7.10 13.16
C ASN A 392 -11.75 6.91 11.64
N LEU A 393 -10.54 6.67 11.14
CA LEU A 393 -10.32 6.38 9.72
C LEU A 393 -10.98 5.06 9.30
N ILE A 394 -10.77 3.98 10.07
CA ILE A 394 -11.39 2.67 9.80
C ILE A 394 -12.91 2.77 9.83
N ASN A 395 -13.46 3.50 10.79
CA ASN A 395 -14.91 3.75 10.89
C ASN A 395 -15.41 4.54 9.68
N ALA A 396 -14.69 5.59 9.25
CA ALA A 396 -15.03 6.36 8.06
C ALA A 396 -15.05 5.47 6.81
N GLN A 397 -14.08 4.57 6.67
CA GLN A 397 -14.02 3.60 5.58
C GLN A 397 -15.16 2.58 5.65
N GLY A 398 -15.51 2.09 6.84
CA GLY A 398 -16.62 1.17 7.07
C GLY A 398 -17.97 1.80 6.76
N ASN A 399 -18.17 3.04 7.21
CA ASN A 399 -19.41 3.79 7.01
C ASN A 399 -19.77 3.94 5.52
N VAL A 400 -18.79 4.06 4.62
CA VAL A 400 -19.06 4.19 3.17
C VAL A 400 -19.87 3.01 2.63
N SER A 401 -19.71 1.83 3.22
CA SER A 401 -20.44 0.62 2.83
C SER A 401 -21.69 0.33 3.69
N ASP A 402 -22.05 1.24 4.60
CA ASP A 402 -23.27 1.12 5.41
C ASP A 402 -24.50 1.38 4.54
N PRO A 403 -25.37 0.37 4.32
CA PRO A 403 -26.55 0.50 3.46
C PRO A 403 -27.65 1.41 4.06
N ILE A 404 -27.63 1.64 5.36
CA ILE A 404 -28.57 2.58 6.03
C ILE A 404 -28.10 4.01 5.77
N LYS A 405 -26.80 4.28 5.95
CA LYS A 405 -26.21 5.61 5.77
C LYS A 405 -26.13 6.00 4.28
N TYR A 406 -25.78 5.04 3.42
CA TYR A 406 -25.63 5.23 1.99
C TYR A 406 -26.42 4.19 1.19
N PRO A 407 -27.78 4.28 1.14
CA PRO A 407 -28.61 3.28 0.46
C PRO A 407 -28.25 3.04 -1.01
N LYS A 408 -27.72 4.07 -1.70
CA LYS A 408 -27.25 3.96 -3.10
C LYS A 408 -26.02 3.07 -3.27
N PHE A 409 -25.33 2.74 -2.18
CA PHE A 409 -24.17 1.87 -2.17
C PHE A 409 -24.49 0.44 -1.72
N ALA A 410 -25.73 0.19 -1.31
CA ALA A 410 -26.18 -1.14 -0.94
C ALA A 410 -25.98 -2.14 -2.09
N GLY A 411 -25.29 -3.25 -1.81
CA GLY A 411 -25.00 -4.30 -2.79
C GLY A 411 -23.94 -3.96 -3.86
N ASN A 412 -23.36 -2.75 -3.85
CA ASN A 412 -22.37 -2.38 -4.86
C ASN A 412 -21.08 -1.73 -4.29
N VAL A 413 -21.04 -1.46 -2.97
CA VAL A 413 -19.85 -1.04 -2.24
C VAL A 413 -19.70 -1.88 -0.98
N THR A 414 -18.50 -2.35 -0.67
CA THR A 414 -18.21 -3.09 0.55
C THR A 414 -16.84 -2.74 1.09
N THR A 415 -16.69 -2.79 2.41
CA THR A 415 -15.41 -2.59 3.10
C THR A 415 -14.95 -3.89 3.73
N VAL A 416 -13.69 -4.23 3.51
CA VAL A 416 -13.00 -5.37 4.11
C VAL A 416 -12.20 -4.88 5.31
N ASP A 417 -12.41 -5.49 6.46
CA ASP A 417 -11.55 -5.27 7.62
C ASP A 417 -10.23 -6.01 7.44
N THR A 418 -9.16 -5.24 7.30
CA THR A 418 -7.82 -5.77 7.06
C THR A 418 -7.00 -5.96 8.35
N ARG A 419 -7.49 -5.51 9.51
CA ARG A 419 -6.79 -5.65 10.81
C ARG A 419 -6.35 -7.08 11.12
N PRO A 420 -7.15 -8.14 10.86
CA PRO A 420 -6.75 -9.52 11.12
C PRO A 420 -5.55 -10.01 10.29
N PHE A 421 -5.21 -9.29 9.21
CA PHE A 421 -4.10 -9.66 8.33
C PHE A 421 -2.78 -8.99 8.72
N HIS A 422 -2.84 -8.14 9.74
CA HIS A 422 -1.61 -7.59 10.30
C HIS A 422 -0.79 -8.73 10.91
N TYR A 423 0.41 -8.92 10.40
CA TYR A 423 1.33 -9.92 10.95
C TYR A 423 1.67 -9.52 12.39
N PRO A 424 1.53 -10.42 13.39
CA PRO A 424 1.72 -10.06 14.78
C PRO A 424 3.05 -9.37 14.96
N ASN A 425 3.01 -8.18 15.53
CA ASN A 425 4.19 -7.39 15.81
C ASN A 425 4.92 -7.97 17.02
N THR A 426 5.38 -9.20 16.92
CA THR A 426 6.37 -9.74 17.86
C THR A 426 7.70 -9.00 17.69
N SER A 427 7.77 -8.09 16.68
CA SER A 427 8.96 -7.35 16.30
C SER A 427 8.63 -5.86 16.13
N PRO A 428 8.68 -5.04 17.21
CA PRO A 428 8.48 -3.60 17.07
C PRO A 428 9.44 -2.92 16.08
N GLU A 429 10.42 -3.62 15.58
CA GLU A 429 11.60 -3.02 14.97
C GLU A 429 11.84 -3.38 13.51
N ILE A 430 10.90 -4.04 12.84
CA ILE A 430 10.93 -4.03 11.39
C ILE A 430 10.58 -2.63 10.86
N GLY A 431 10.18 -1.71 11.78
CA GLY A 431 10.18 -0.24 11.59
C GLY A 431 9.23 0.30 10.52
N PHE A 432 8.43 -0.55 9.87
CA PHE A 432 7.59 -0.18 8.75
C PHE A 432 6.14 -0.63 8.94
N ILE A 433 5.62 -0.37 10.14
CA ILE A 433 4.22 -0.69 10.50
C ILE A 433 3.22 -0.13 9.47
N HIS A 434 3.54 1.01 8.87
CA HIS A 434 2.75 1.65 7.82
C HIS A 434 2.78 0.92 6.46
N HIS A 435 3.66 -0.08 6.31
CA HIS A 435 3.74 -0.96 5.14
C HIS A 435 3.58 -2.43 5.54
N TRP A 436 2.66 -2.74 6.47
CA TRP A 436 2.38 -4.11 6.91
C TRP A 436 3.63 -4.88 7.35
N ASN A 437 4.64 -4.19 7.91
CA ASN A 437 5.95 -4.75 8.24
C ASN A 437 6.63 -5.49 7.07
N TYR A 438 6.36 -5.06 5.84
CA TYR A 438 6.80 -5.74 4.60
C TYR A 438 6.33 -7.20 4.49
N SER A 439 5.28 -7.60 5.20
CA SER A 439 4.78 -8.97 5.17
C SER A 439 4.09 -9.29 3.84
N GLY A 440 4.69 -10.18 3.06
CA GLY A 440 4.08 -10.71 1.84
C GLY A 440 2.78 -11.45 2.11
N GLU A 441 2.72 -12.17 3.25
CA GLU A 441 1.50 -12.83 3.72
C GLU A 441 0.35 -11.82 3.95
N SER A 442 0.63 -10.69 4.62
CA SER A 442 -0.37 -9.64 4.86
C SER A 442 -0.87 -9.04 3.55
N TYR A 443 0.03 -8.65 2.65
CA TYR A 443 -0.34 -8.11 1.35
C TYR A 443 -1.18 -9.08 0.51
N PHE A 444 -0.81 -10.37 0.53
CA PHE A 444 -1.59 -11.41 -0.14
C PHE A 444 -3.00 -11.51 0.44
N LYS A 445 -3.13 -11.63 1.78
CA LYS A 445 -4.42 -11.77 2.45
C LYS A 445 -5.33 -10.55 2.29
N VAL A 446 -4.78 -9.34 2.34
CA VAL A 446 -5.51 -8.11 2.03
C VAL A 446 -6.10 -8.18 0.61
N GLY A 447 -5.27 -8.49 -0.37
CA GLY A 447 -5.73 -8.62 -1.75
C GLY A 447 -6.74 -9.75 -1.97
N GLU A 448 -6.47 -10.94 -1.44
CA GLU A 448 -7.36 -12.12 -1.52
C GLU A 448 -8.75 -11.76 -0.97
N SER A 449 -8.80 -11.14 0.22
CA SER A 449 -10.07 -10.76 0.85
C SER A 449 -10.84 -9.70 0.07
N MET A 450 -10.14 -8.71 -0.50
CA MET A 450 -10.76 -7.71 -1.38
C MET A 450 -11.31 -8.36 -2.66
N GLY A 451 -10.58 -9.31 -3.26
CA GLY A 451 -11.03 -10.04 -4.43
C GLY A 451 -12.24 -10.93 -4.16
N VAL A 452 -12.25 -11.65 -3.01
CA VAL A 452 -13.41 -12.43 -2.56
C VAL A 452 -14.62 -11.53 -2.31
N ALA A 453 -14.44 -10.37 -1.70
CA ALA A 453 -15.50 -9.40 -1.49
C ALA A 453 -16.05 -8.86 -2.84
N MET A 454 -15.18 -8.60 -3.82
CA MET A 454 -15.58 -8.21 -5.17
C MET A 454 -16.45 -9.28 -5.83
N LEU A 455 -16.04 -10.54 -5.77
CA LEU A 455 -16.83 -11.66 -6.30
C LEU A 455 -18.20 -11.80 -5.62
N LYS A 456 -18.32 -11.46 -4.34
CA LYS A 456 -19.61 -11.41 -3.65
C LYS A 456 -20.51 -10.31 -4.20
N LEU A 457 -19.98 -9.10 -4.41
CA LEU A 457 -20.71 -7.99 -5.00
C LEU A 457 -21.19 -8.30 -6.43
N MET A 458 -20.41 -9.08 -7.20
CA MET A 458 -20.81 -9.50 -8.55
C MET A 458 -21.99 -10.48 -8.55
N ARG A 459 -22.31 -11.08 -7.41
CA ARG A 459 -23.41 -12.06 -7.26
C ARG A 459 -24.67 -11.45 -6.62
N SER A 460 -24.56 -10.25 -6.04
CA SER A 460 -25.68 -9.54 -5.43
C SER A 460 -26.48 -8.76 -6.47
#